data_961b95afbe710e75c77d427ec763e52f
#
_entry.id   961b95afbe710e75c77d427ec763e52f
#
_cell.length_a   1.000
_cell.length_b   1.000
_cell.length_c   1.000
_cell.angle_alpha   90.00
_cell.angle_beta   90.00
_cell.angle_gamma   90.00
#
_symmetry.space_group_name_H-M   'P 1'
#
loop_
_entity.id
_entity.type
_entity.pdbx_description
1 polymer ?
#
loop_
_entity_poly.entity_id
_entity_poly.type
_entity_poly.pdbx_seq_one_letter_code
_entity_poly.pdbx_strand_id
1 'polypeptide(L)'
;IGSGSTDLGGPNITIFNGKGDITSEEYNSALLSFFARLNYDYKERYLVSASIRSDKSSKFAKGNRVGYFPSVSVGWNIHEENFFNIEWISKMKIRASYGELGANFIDSYSFLSTAYGPIPSVFGENQIGQSSVMNGYVTKFAQENLTWEKSISKNVALEMAFLNNKISFTAEYFWKDNNDLLAPLLPLASSGQTIMTNGGDLPVFNSASVENKGFEFTVGYRNNWK
;
A
#
# COMPACT_ATOMS: atom_id res chain seq x y z
N ILE A 1 -26.54 -27.35 22.35
CA ILE A 1 -25.13 -27.20 21.93
C ILE A 1 -25.11 -27.57 20.47
N GLY A 2 -25.16 -26.61 19.57
CA GLY A 2 -25.05 -26.83 18.16
C GLY A 2 -23.87 -25.98 17.66
N SER A 3 -22.78 -26.62 17.20
CA SER A 3 -21.72 -25.95 16.45
C SER A 3 -22.08 -26.08 14.98
N GLY A 4 -22.29 -24.97 14.30
CA GLY A 4 -22.44 -24.91 12.87
C GLY A 4 -21.20 -24.29 12.28
N SER A 5 -20.40 -25.06 11.54
CA SER A 5 -19.33 -24.54 10.68
C SER A 5 -19.86 -24.57 9.25
N THR A 6 -19.93 -23.40 8.61
CA THR A 6 -20.20 -23.31 7.18
C THR A 6 -18.92 -22.94 6.48
N ASP A 7 -18.25 -23.92 5.87
CA ASP A 7 -17.12 -23.70 4.98
C ASP A 7 -17.62 -23.31 3.58
N LEU A 8 -17.70 -22.01 3.32
CA LEU A 8 -18.08 -21.44 2.02
C LEU A 8 -16.87 -20.84 1.29
N GLY A 9 -15.63 -21.25 1.64
CA GLY A 9 -14.40 -20.69 1.06
C GLY A 9 -14.18 -19.22 1.43
N GLY A 10 -14.88 -18.74 2.46
CA GLY A 10 -14.77 -17.43 3.09
C GLY A 10 -14.25 -17.55 4.52
N PRO A 11 -14.29 -16.48 5.31
CA PRO A 11 -13.91 -16.55 6.72
C PRO A 11 -14.80 -17.52 7.47
N ASN A 12 -14.19 -18.50 8.15
CA ASN A 12 -14.92 -19.42 8.99
C ASN A 12 -15.39 -18.69 10.25
N ILE A 13 -16.70 -18.53 10.39
CA ILE A 13 -17.31 -17.98 11.61
C ILE A 13 -17.86 -19.14 12.41
N THR A 14 -17.32 -19.35 13.61
CA THR A 14 -17.86 -20.34 14.54
C THR A 14 -18.57 -19.61 15.66
N ILE A 15 -19.91 -19.81 15.74
CA ILE A 15 -20.74 -19.22 16.79
C ILE A 15 -21.06 -20.30 17.82
N PHE A 16 -20.69 -20.08 19.08
CA PHE A 16 -21.04 -20.92 20.19
C PHE A 16 -22.15 -20.24 21.01
N ASN A 17 -23.34 -20.80 21.02
CA ASN A 17 -24.43 -20.35 21.87
C ASN A 17 -24.37 -21.06 23.23
N GLY A 18 -23.86 -20.37 24.22
CA GLY A 18 -23.82 -20.80 25.61
C GLY A 18 -23.63 -19.59 26.53
N LYS A 19 -23.63 -19.78 27.84
CA LYS A 19 -23.27 -18.69 28.78
C LYS A 19 -21.79 -18.32 28.63
N GLY A 20 -21.50 -17.45 27.69
CA GLY A 20 -20.17 -17.01 27.29
C GLY A 20 -19.98 -17.29 25.80
N ASP A 21 -20.49 -16.41 24.94
CA ASP A 21 -20.33 -16.52 23.50
C ASP A 21 -18.86 -16.30 23.15
N ILE A 22 -18.21 -17.33 22.59
CA ILE A 22 -16.86 -17.20 21.98
C ILE A 22 -17.09 -17.14 20.48
N THR A 23 -16.82 -15.97 19.89
CA THR A 23 -16.75 -15.80 18.44
C THR A 23 -15.30 -15.87 18.02
N SER A 24 -14.96 -16.77 17.08
CA SER A 24 -13.67 -16.80 16.41
C SER A 24 -13.87 -16.47 14.93
N GLU A 25 -13.08 -15.53 14.44
CA GLU A 25 -13.06 -15.16 13.02
C GLU A 25 -11.71 -15.57 12.43
N GLU A 26 -11.74 -16.29 11.31
CA GLU A 26 -10.54 -16.65 10.57
C GLU A 26 -10.50 -15.89 9.25
N TYR A 27 -9.42 -15.11 9.05
CA TYR A 27 -9.20 -14.35 7.83
C TYR A 27 -8.06 -14.96 7.02
N ASN A 28 -8.34 -15.41 5.82
CA ASN A 28 -7.35 -15.94 4.90
C ASN A 28 -6.98 -14.90 3.83
N SER A 29 -5.70 -14.65 3.66
CA SER A 29 -5.19 -13.81 2.57
C SER A 29 -4.02 -14.49 1.86
N ALA A 30 -3.93 -14.30 0.55
CA ALA A 30 -2.85 -14.81 -0.28
C ALA A 30 -2.24 -13.69 -1.11
N LEU A 31 -0.92 -13.67 -1.19
CA LEU A 31 -0.14 -12.78 -2.04
C LEU A 31 0.81 -13.62 -2.90
N LEU A 32 0.76 -13.42 -4.21
CA LEU A 32 1.67 -14.03 -5.17
C LEU A 32 2.44 -12.94 -5.89
N SER A 33 3.78 -13.02 -5.87
CA SER A 33 4.65 -12.01 -6.45
C SER A 33 5.62 -12.62 -7.44
N PHE A 34 5.79 -11.97 -8.59
CA PHE A 34 6.85 -12.24 -9.56
C PHE A 34 7.67 -10.98 -9.75
N PHE A 35 8.98 -11.14 -9.86
CA PHE A 35 9.85 -10.02 -10.14
C PHE A 35 10.94 -10.40 -11.13
N ALA A 36 11.39 -9.42 -11.92
CA ALA A 36 12.54 -9.51 -12.79
C ALA A 36 13.41 -8.25 -12.60
N ARG A 37 14.73 -8.41 -12.68
CA ARG A 37 15.69 -7.32 -12.61
C ARG A 37 16.78 -7.50 -13.65
N LEU A 38 17.13 -6.41 -14.31
CA LEU A 38 18.25 -6.29 -15.22
C LEU A 38 19.19 -5.19 -14.72
N ASN A 39 20.48 -5.52 -14.64
CA ASN A 39 21.54 -4.54 -14.37
C ASN A 39 22.49 -4.57 -15.53
N TYR A 40 22.85 -3.39 -16.01
CA TYR A 40 23.79 -3.20 -17.11
C TYR A 40 24.83 -2.17 -16.73
N ASP A 41 26.07 -2.51 -16.92
CA ASP A 41 27.23 -1.65 -16.72
C ASP A 41 28.01 -1.58 -18.02
N TYR A 42 28.32 -0.36 -18.46
CA TYR A 42 29.19 -0.14 -19.61
C TYR A 42 30.42 0.62 -19.20
N LYS A 43 31.56 -0.08 -19.13
CA LYS A 43 32.89 0.48 -18.83
C LYS A 43 32.93 1.25 -17.50
N GLU A 44 32.16 0.85 -16.51
CA GLU A 44 32.02 1.55 -15.24
C GLU A 44 31.51 3.00 -15.36
N ARG A 45 31.19 3.46 -16.57
CA ARG A 45 30.76 4.83 -16.88
C ARG A 45 29.24 4.97 -16.82
N TYR A 46 28.53 4.08 -17.48
CA TYR A 46 27.08 4.12 -17.60
C TYR A 46 26.47 2.91 -16.90
N LEU A 47 25.71 3.19 -15.87
CA LEU A 47 25.04 2.20 -15.03
C LEU A 47 23.55 2.27 -15.28
N VAL A 48 22.92 1.17 -15.59
CA VAL A 48 21.46 1.08 -15.76
C VAL A 48 20.94 -0.09 -14.94
N SER A 49 19.92 0.14 -14.13
CA SER A 49 19.17 -0.92 -13.46
C SER A 49 17.71 -0.74 -13.76
N ALA A 50 17.06 -1.80 -14.21
CA ALA A 50 15.62 -1.83 -14.41
C ALA A 50 15.03 -3.04 -13.70
N SER A 51 13.89 -2.88 -13.07
CA SER A 51 13.14 -4.00 -12.49
C SER A 51 11.65 -3.82 -12.64
N ILE A 52 10.93 -4.93 -12.66
CA ILE A 52 9.49 -4.96 -12.63
C ILE A 52 9.04 -6.01 -11.61
N ARG A 53 8.05 -5.66 -10.80
CA ARG A 53 7.36 -6.58 -9.89
C ARG A 53 5.89 -6.62 -10.25
N SER A 54 5.33 -7.82 -10.33
CA SER A 54 3.91 -8.07 -10.48
C SER A 54 3.41 -8.77 -9.23
N ASP A 55 2.49 -8.15 -8.52
CA ASP A 55 1.90 -8.68 -7.30
C ASP A 55 0.42 -8.98 -7.52
N LYS A 56 -0.04 -10.14 -7.03
CA LYS A 56 -1.45 -10.54 -7.06
C LYS A 56 -1.93 -10.81 -5.64
N SER A 57 -2.88 -10.02 -5.18
CA SER A 57 -3.47 -10.13 -3.83
C SER A 57 -4.91 -10.61 -3.88
N SER A 58 -5.26 -11.54 -2.97
CA SER A 58 -6.63 -12.00 -2.79
C SER A 58 -7.53 -10.98 -2.10
N LYS A 59 -6.96 -9.94 -1.51
CA LYS A 59 -7.70 -8.89 -0.78
C LYS A 59 -8.55 -8.00 -1.69
N PHE A 60 -8.25 -7.97 -3.00
CA PHE A 60 -8.98 -7.18 -3.99
C PHE A 60 -9.98 -8.01 -4.78
N ALA A 61 -11.00 -7.36 -5.35
CA ALA A 61 -11.94 -7.96 -6.28
C ALA A 61 -11.22 -8.47 -7.54
N LYS A 62 -11.85 -9.41 -8.28
CA LYS A 62 -11.22 -10.12 -9.42
C LYS A 62 -10.52 -9.22 -10.43
N GLY A 63 -11.07 -8.05 -10.72
CA GLY A 63 -10.50 -7.11 -11.71
C GLY A 63 -9.25 -6.36 -11.24
N ASN A 64 -9.09 -6.19 -9.92
CA ASN A 64 -8.09 -5.28 -9.33
C ASN A 64 -6.99 -6.01 -8.55
N ARG A 65 -6.93 -7.34 -8.63
CA ARG A 65 -6.00 -8.16 -7.87
C ARG A 65 -4.55 -7.97 -8.25
N VAL A 66 -4.26 -7.64 -9.50
CA VAL A 66 -2.90 -7.58 -10.03
C VAL A 66 -2.41 -6.14 -10.09
N GLY A 67 -1.28 -5.87 -9.44
CA GLY A 67 -0.54 -4.63 -9.53
C GLY A 67 0.80 -4.84 -10.24
N TYR A 68 1.27 -3.82 -11.00
CA TYR A 68 2.58 -3.79 -11.63
C TYR A 68 3.37 -2.61 -11.11
N PHE A 69 4.59 -2.86 -10.68
CA PHE A 69 5.45 -1.90 -10.03
C PHE A 69 6.83 -1.88 -10.70
N PRO A 70 6.98 -1.06 -11.74
CA PRO A 70 8.25 -0.89 -12.43
C PRO A 70 9.21 -0.02 -11.63
N SER A 71 10.52 -0.23 -11.82
CA SER A 71 11.53 0.74 -11.40
C SER A 71 12.69 0.79 -12.39
N VAL A 72 13.28 1.96 -12.53
CA VAL A 72 14.46 2.19 -13.35
C VAL A 72 15.40 3.15 -12.65
N SER A 73 16.69 2.90 -12.74
CA SER A 73 17.71 3.84 -12.30
C SER A 73 18.84 3.91 -13.32
N VAL A 74 19.36 5.10 -13.49
CA VAL A 74 20.52 5.37 -14.35
C VAL A 74 21.58 6.09 -13.54
N GLY A 75 22.83 5.75 -13.79
CA GLY A 75 23.98 6.40 -13.19
C GLY A 75 25.03 6.68 -14.23
N TRP A 76 25.64 7.86 -14.15
CA TRP A 76 26.76 8.25 -14.98
C TRP A 76 27.94 8.63 -14.10
N ASN A 77 29.01 7.84 -14.18
CA ASN A 77 30.28 8.09 -13.52
C ASN A 77 31.11 9.04 -14.39
N ILE A 78 30.94 10.33 -14.18
CA ILE A 78 31.60 11.37 -14.98
C ILE A 78 33.13 11.33 -14.83
N HIS A 79 33.59 10.94 -13.64
CA HIS A 79 35.03 10.85 -13.35
C HIS A 79 35.78 9.76 -14.16
N GLU A 80 35.04 8.79 -14.73
CA GLU A 80 35.59 7.76 -15.62
C GLU A 80 35.67 8.19 -17.10
N GLU A 81 35.18 9.38 -17.42
CA GLU A 81 35.22 9.89 -18.78
C GLU A 81 36.60 10.43 -19.17
N ASN A 82 37.02 10.24 -20.42
CA ASN A 82 38.34 10.66 -20.92
C ASN A 82 38.56 12.18 -20.88
N PHE A 83 37.46 12.96 -20.85
CA PHE A 83 37.54 14.41 -20.78
C PHE A 83 37.66 14.94 -19.34
N PHE A 84 37.43 14.06 -18.34
CA PHE A 84 37.44 14.45 -16.94
C PHE A 84 38.86 14.36 -16.38
N ASN A 85 39.52 15.50 -16.23
CA ASN A 85 40.92 15.57 -15.77
C ASN A 85 41.08 16.61 -14.65
N ILE A 86 40.32 16.37 -13.53
CA ILE A 86 40.30 17.26 -12.37
C ILE A 86 40.88 16.51 -11.17
N GLU A 87 42.15 16.74 -10.85
CA GLU A 87 42.91 15.97 -9.87
C GLU A 87 42.34 15.99 -8.44
N TRP A 88 41.69 17.09 -8.04
CA TRP A 88 41.17 17.23 -6.69
C TRP A 88 39.77 16.58 -6.48
N ILE A 89 39.09 16.21 -7.58
CA ILE A 89 37.83 15.47 -7.56
C ILE A 89 38.12 13.99 -7.78
N SER A 90 37.99 13.20 -6.72
CA SER A 90 38.26 11.77 -6.78
C SER A 90 37.08 10.95 -7.34
N LYS A 91 35.85 11.49 -7.24
CA LYS A 91 34.65 10.86 -7.77
C LYS A 91 33.60 11.92 -8.11
N MET A 92 32.96 11.74 -9.24
CA MET A 92 31.78 12.52 -9.64
C MET A 92 30.80 11.64 -10.37
N LYS A 93 29.59 11.53 -9.82
CA LYS A 93 28.52 10.69 -10.35
C LYS A 93 27.20 11.43 -10.32
N ILE A 94 26.48 11.37 -11.41
CA ILE A 94 25.06 11.77 -11.46
C ILE A 94 24.22 10.49 -11.49
N ARG A 95 23.16 10.46 -10.71
CA ARG A 95 22.17 9.37 -10.75
C ARG A 95 20.75 9.92 -10.83
N ALA A 96 19.91 9.20 -11.54
CA ALA A 96 18.46 9.46 -11.54
C ALA A 96 17.74 8.13 -11.38
N SER A 97 16.62 8.15 -10.67
CA SER A 97 15.80 6.96 -10.48
C SER A 97 14.31 7.30 -10.49
N TYR A 98 13.56 6.33 -10.95
CA TYR A 98 12.11 6.28 -10.91
C TYR A 98 11.69 4.91 -10.38
N GLY A 99 10.74 4.86 -9.48
CA GLY A 99 10.22 3.59 -8.97
C GLY A 99 8.80 3.71 -8.47
N GLU A 100 8.03 2.65 -8.73
CA GLU A 100 6.68 2.48 -8.19
C GLU A 100 6.67 1.35 -7.16
N LEU A 101 5.97 1.57 -6.05
CA LEU A 101 5.69 0.58 -5.03
C LEU A 101 4.19 0.49 -4.81
N GLY A 102 3.69 -0.73 -4.66
CA GLY A 102 2.30 -0.99 -4.30
C GLY A 102 2.14 -1.43 -2.86
N ALA A 103 1.05 -0.99 -2.24
CA ALA A 103 0.64 -1.47 -0.93
C ALA A 103 -0.82 -1.95 -0.95
N ASN A 104 -1.12 -2.96 -0.14
CA ASN A 104 -2.46 -3.55 0.01
C ASN A 104 -2.92 -3.50 1.47
N PHE A 105 -2.81 -2.33 2.10
CA PHE A 105 -3.24 -2.09 3.49
C PHE A 105 -4.76 -2.05 3.63
N ILE A 106 -5.40 -3.14 3.25
CA ILE A 106 -6.85 -3.32 3.29
C ILE A 106 -7.14 -4.67 3.98
N ASP A 107 -8.27 -4.73 4.67
CA ASP A 107 -8.73 -5.96 5.29
C ASP A 107 -9.13 -7.00 4.25
N SER A 108 -9.02 -8.27 4.61
CA SER A 108 -9.51 -9.35 3.77
C SER A 108 -11.01 -9.20 3.54
N TYR A 109 -11.45 -9.49 2.31
CA TYR A 109 -12.86 -9.44 1.91
C TYR A 109 -13.52 -8.05 1.95
N SER A 110 -12.75 -6.96 1.97
CA SER A 110 -13.30 -5.60 1.93
C SER A 110 -14.14 -5.31 0.68
N PHE A 111 -13.96 -6.09 -0.37
CA PHE A 111 -14.76 -6.01 -1.60
C PHE A 111 -16.14 -6.67 -1.50
N LEU A 112 -16.47 -7.36 -0.39
CA LEU A 112 -17.78 -7.97 -0.16
C LEU A 112 -18.66 -7.04 0.67
N SER A 113 -19.97 -7.09 0.42
CA SER A 113 -20.94 -6.49 1.32
C SER A 113 -21.20 -7.42 2.49
N THR A 114 -21.35 -6.85 3.68
CA THR A 114 -21.81 -7.58 4.86
C THR A 114 -23.17 -7.07 5.30
N ALA A 115 -24.06 -7.98 5.64
CA ALA A 115 -25.36 -7.65 6.17
C ALA A 115 -25.51 -8.29 7.56
N TYR A 116 -26.05 -7.53 8.47
CA TYR A 116 -26.44 -8.00 9.80
C TYR A 116 -27.93 -8.19 9.84
N GLY A 117 -28.40 -9.29 10.37
CA GLY A 117 -29.82 -9.57 10.57
C GLY A 117 -30.01 -10.85 11.35
N PRO A 118 -31.17 -11.17 11.83
CA PRO A 118 -32.41 -10.38 11.83
C PRO A 118 -32.51 -9.47 13.07
N ILE A 119 -32.97 -8.24 12.87
CA ILE A 119 -33.34 -7.37 13.99
C ILE A 119 -34.88 -7.45 14.14
N PRO A 120 -35.40 -7.84 15.31
CA PRO A 120 -36.84 -7.78 15.53
C PRO A 120 -37.29 -6.31 15.57
N SER A 121 -38.12 -5.91 14.63
CA SER A 121 -38.80 -4.63 14.62
C SER A 121 -40.25 -4.83 15.03
N VAL A 122 -40.71 -4.07 16.01
CA VAL A 122 -42.10 -4.14 16.50
C VAL A 122 -42.90 -3.02 15.81
N PHE A 123 -43.94 -3.40 15.10
CA PHE A 123 -44.89 -2.48 14.47
C PHE A 123 -46.24 -2.59 15.14
N GLY A 124 -46.84 -1.47 15.51
CA GLY A 124 -48.17 -1.41 16.09
C GLY A 124 -48.32 -0.32 17.16
N GLU A 125 -49.53 0.24 17.32
CA GLU A 125 -49.82 1.36 18.20
C GLU A 125 -49.55 1.08 19.70
N ASN A 126 -49.54 -0.21 20.12
CA ASN A 126 -49.34 -0.57 21.52
C ASN A 126 -48.10 -1.40 21.82
N GLN A 127 -47.15 -1.51 20.92
CA GLN A 127 -45.94 -2.32 21.10
C GLN A 127 -46.17 -3.80 21.55
N ILE A 128 -47.38 -4.27 21.53
CA ILE A 128 -47.81 -5.61 21.98
C ILE A 128 -48.13 -6.50 20.78
N GLY A 129 -47.98 -6.00 19.56
CA GLY A 129 -48.20 -6.80 18.34
C GLY A 129 -46.94 -7.60 17.96
N GLN A 130 -47.03 -8.89 18.09
CA GLN A 130 -45.98 -9.83 17.65
C GLN A 130 -45.87 -9.94 16.13
N SER A 131 -45.58 -8.87 15.45
CA SER A 131 -45.10 -8.95 14.07
C SER A 131 -43.65 -8.55 14.08
N SER A 132 -42.79 -9.47 14.48
CA SER A 132 -41.34 -9.29 14.25
C SER A 132 -41.07 -9.44 12.77
N VAL A 133 -41.03 -8.32 12.04
CA VAL A 133 -40.46 -8.31 10.72
C VAL A 133 -38.93 -8.35 10.90
N MET A 134 -38.32 -9.43 10.43
CA MET A 134 -36.88 -9.59 10.44
C MET A 134 -36.28 -8.67 9.39
N ASN A 135 -35.86 -7.50 9.79
CA ASN A 135 -35.15 -6.57 8.92
C ASN A 135 -33.63 -6.78 9.09
N GLY A 136 -32.97 -7.14 8.01
CA GLY A 136 -31.52 -7.06 7.94
C GLY A 136 -31.09 -5.66 7.48
N TYR A 137 -29.96 -5.17 7.94
CA TYR A 137 -29.35 -3.97 7.39
C TYR A 137 -27.94 -4.26 6.91
N VAL A 138 -27.52 -3.56 5.86
CA VAL A 138 -26.17 -3.67 5.32
C VAL A 138 -25.24 -2.93 6.25
N THR A 139 -24.26 -3.64 6.82
CA THR A 139 -23.22 -3.04 7.68
C THR A 139 -22.06 -2.51 6.90
N LYS A 140 -21.76 -3.12 5.74
CA LYS A 140 -20.69 -2.72 4.86
C LYS A 140 -21.11 -2.91 3.40
N PHE A 141 -20.97 -1.88 2.58
CA PHE A 141 -21.21 -1.99 1.14
C PHE A 141 -20.03 -2.65 0.44
N ALA A 142 -20.31 -3.44 -0.60
CA ALA A 142 -19.28 -4.00 -1.47
C ALA A 142 -18.44 -2.88 -2.11
N GLN A 143 -17.14 -3.05 -2.08
CA GLN A 143 -16.18 -2.08 -2.65
C GLN A 143 -15.33 -2.78 -3.73
N GLU A 144 -15.97 -3.09 -4.84
CA GLU A 144 -15.34 -3.81 -5.94
C GLU A 144 -14.25 -3.01 -6.66
N ASN A 145 -14.27 -1.69 -6.53
CA ASN A 145 -13.36 -0.78 -7.22
C ASN A 145 -12.06 -0.49 -6.45
N LEU A 146 -11.87 -1.08 -5.27
CA LEU A 146 -10.64 -0.90 -4.52
C LEU A 146 -9.43 -1.42 -5.30
N THR A 147 -8.39 -0.59 -5.33
CA THR A 147 -7.12 -0.89 -6.00
C THR A 147 -5.93 -0.73 -5.07
N TRP A 148 -4.75 -1.12 -5.57
CA TRP A 148 -3.49 -0.93 -4.88
C TRP A 148 -3.21 0.55 -4.61
N GLU A 149 -2.78 0.87 -3.40
CA GLU A 149 -2.14 2.16 -3.14
C GLU A 149 -0.81 2.20 -3.88
N LYS A 150 -0.47 3.35 -4.47
CA LYS A 150 0.76 3.53 -5.23
C LYS A 150 1.64 4.60 -4.63
N SER A 151 2.89 4.25 -4.37
CA SER A 151 3.94 5.20 -4.01
C SER A 151 4.92 5.31 -5.17
N ILE A 152 4.98 6.49 -5.78
CA ILE A 152 5.85 6.81 -6.92
C ILE A 152 6.98 7.68 -6.40
N SER A 153 8.22 7.22 -6.56
CA SER A 153 9.42 7.95 -6.14
C SER A 153 10.27 8.31 -7.34
N LYS A 154 10.72 9.56 -7.40
CA LYS A 154 11.62 10.10 -8.43
C LYS A 154 12.75 10.82 -7.73
N ASN A 155 13.98 10.47 -8.04
CA ASN A 155 15.15 11.05 -7.40
C ASN A 155 16.19 11.42 -8.46
N VAL A 156 16.85 12.55 -8.25
CA VAL A 156 18.06 12.95 -9.00
C VAL A 156 19.11 13.35 -7.98
N ALA A 157 20.31 12.81 -8.10
CA ALA A 157 21.38 13.10 -7.18
C ALA A 157 22.73 13.33 -7.89
N LEU A 158 23.52 14.21 -7.30
CA LEU A 158 24.92 14.43 -7.60
C LEU A 158 25.75 13.94 -6.42
N GLU A 159 26.63 13.00 -6.66
CA GLU A 159 27.58 12.46 -5.69
C GLU A 159 28.99 12.90 -6.07
N MET A 160 29.72 13.48 -5.14
CA MET A 160 31.11 13.93 -5.34
C MET A 160 31.98 13.46 -4.19
N ALA A 161 33.23 13.18 -4.50
CA ALA A 161 34.28 12.94 -3.50
C ALA A 161 35.54 13.69 -3.87
N PHE A 162 36.22 14.23 -2.87
CA PHE A 162 37.36 15.11 -2.98
C PHE A 162 38.53 14.58 -2.17
N LEU A 163 39.74 15.04 -2.54
CA LEU A 163 40.97 14.81 -1.78
C LEU A 163 41.22 13.32 -1.46
N ASN A 164 41.21 12.48 -2.49
CA ASN A 164 41.38 11.03 -2.35
C ASN A 164 40.29 10.42 -1.43
N ASN A 165 39.04 10.79 -1.67
CA ASN A 165 37.85 10.32 -0.94
C ASN A 165 37.83 10.71 0.55
N LYS A 166 38.58 11.68 1.01
CA LYS A 166 38.52 12.18 2.38
C LYS A 166 37.25 12.97 2.66
N ILE A 167 36.75 13.71 1.68
CA ILE A 167 35.52 14.49 1.77
C ILE A 167 34.55 13.92 0.75
N SER A 168 33.33 13.61 1.18
CA SER A 168 32.21 13.24 0.30
C SER A 168 31.09 14.26 0.41
N PHE A 169 30.44 14.52 -0.69
CA PHE A 169 29.29 15.41 -0.80
C PHE A 169 28.24 14.74 -1.67
N THR A 170 27.00 14.72 -1.21
CA THR A 170 25.84 14.29 -1.99
C THR A 170 24.76 15.34 -1.90
N ALA A 171 24.26 15.75 -3.04
CA ALA A 171 23.06 16.58 -3.17
C ALA A 171 22.00 15.77 -3.90
N GLU A 172 20.83 15.64 -3.31
CA GLU A 172 19.71 14.89 -3.87
C GLU A 172 18.44 15.74 -3.87
N TYR A 173 17.72 15.70 -4.98
CA TYR A 173 16.36 16.18 -5.08
C TYR A 173 15.44 14.97 -5.19
N PHE A 174 14.48 14.88 -4.29
CA PHE A 174 13.49 13.81 -4.29
C PHE A 174 12.08 14.35 -4.50
N TRP A 175 11.28 13.54 -5.15
CA TRP A 175 9.85 13.76 -5.31
C TRP A 175 9.14 12.43 -5.11
N LYS A 176 8.26 12.37 -4.12
CA LYS A 176 7.49 11.18 -3.76
C LYS A 176 6.00 11.50 -3.75
N ASP A 177 5.26 10.80 -4.62
CA ASP A 177 3.81 10.87 -4.74
C ASP A 177 3.23 9.57 -4.19
N ASN A 178 2.38 9.66 -3.17
CA ASN A 178 1.56 8.55 -2.73
C ASN A 178 0.15 8.79 -3.24
N ASN A 179 -0.29 7.95 -4.17
CA ASN A 179 -1.57 8.04 -4.85
C ASN A 179 -2.47 6.87 -4.48
N ASP A 180 -3.77 7.05 -4.70
CA ASP A 180 -4.77 6.03 -4.46
C ASP A 180 -4.78 5.53 -3.00
N LEU A 181 -4.41 6.41 -2.04
CA LEU A 181 -4.42 6.07 -0.62
C LEU A 181 -5.83 5.73 -0.17
N LEU A 182 -5.93 4.68 0.60
CA LEU A 182 -7.17 4.20 1.17
C LEU A 182 -7.58 5.06 2.36
N ALA A 183 -8.66 5.81 2.20
CA ALA A 183 -9.19 6.67 3.25
C ALA A 183 -10.64 6.30 3.56
N PRO A 184 -11.03 6.25 4.85
CA PRO A 184 -12.41 6.05 5.23
C PRO A 184 -13.24 7.28 4.87
N LEU A 185 -14.38 7.05 4.24
CA LEU A 185 -15.34 8.11 3.92
C LEU A 185 -16.63 7.90 4.71
N LEU A 186 -17.16 9.00 5.22
CA LEU A 186 -18.47 8.99 5.87
C LEU A 186 -19.56 8.76 4.80
N PRO A 187 -20.39 7.72 4.91
CA PRO A 187 -21.48 7.53 3.97
C PRO A 187 -22.51 8.65 4.14
N LEU A 188 -23.18 9.00 3.03
CA LEU A 188 -24.29 9.94 3.08
C LEU A 188 -25.42 9.35 3.94
N ALA A 189 -26.08 10.17 4.74
CA ALA A 189 -27.22 9.74 5.57
C ALA A 189 -28.34 9.10 4.73
N SER A 190 -28.49 9.54 3.47
CA SER A 190 -29.45 8.98 2.52
C SER A 190 -29.13 7.57 2.02
N SER A 191 -27.90 7.05 2.27
CA SER A 191 -27.52 5.69 1.86
C SER A 191 -28.15 4.60 2.71
N GLY A 192 -28.77 4.96 3.84
CA GLY A 192 -29.31 3.99 4.81
C GLY A 192 -28.24 3.22 5.60
N GLN A 193 -26.96 3.54 5.40
CA GLN A 193 -25.89 2.97 6.20
C GLN A 193 -25.86 3.65 7.56
N THR A 194 -26.02 2.88 8.62
CA THR A 194 -25.89 3.41 9.98
C THR A 194 -24.42 3.37 10.38
N ILE A 195 -23.84 4.53 10.64
CA ILE A 195 -22.56 4.62 11.35
C ILE A 195 -22.88 4.26 12.80
N MET A 196 -22.80 3.00 13.11
CA MET A 196 -23.06 2.58 14.48
C MET A 196 -21.88 2.97 15.36
N THR A 197 -22.20 3.60 16.47
CA THR A 197 -21.30 3.88 17.60
C THR A 197 -20.66 2.60 18.19
N ASN A 198 -21.03 1.43 17.70
CA ASN A 198 -20.59 0.12 18.16
C ASN A 198 -19.88 -0.71 17.07
N GLY A 199 -19.02 -0.09 16.25
CA GLY A 199 -18.11 -0.84 15.40
C GLY A 199 -18.54 -1.11 13.96
N GLY A 200 -19.43 -0.30 13.40
CA GLY A 200 -19.65 -0.32 11.94
C GLY A 200 -18.40 0.18 11.21
N ASP A 201 -17.83 -0.66 10.34
CA ASP A 201 -16.67 -0.28 9.54
C ASP A 201 -17.06 0.81 8.53
N LEU A 202 -16.32 1.92 8.54
CA LEU A 202 -16.47 2.93 7.51
C LEU A 202 -16.01 2.38 6.16
N PRO A 203 -16.74 2.66 5.08
CA PRO A 203 -16.30 2.29 3.75
C PRO A 203 -14.99 3.02 3.41
N VAL A 204 -14.02 2.29 2.87
CA VAL A 204 -12.69 2.78 2.51
C VAL A 204 -12.62 2.93 1.00
N PHE A 205 -12.08 4.04 0.50
CA PHE A 205 -11.95 4.32 -0.92
C PHE A 205 -10.54 4.79 -1.25
N ASN A 206 -10.08 4.53 -2.47
CA ASN A 206 -8.88 5.13 -3.03
C ASN A 206 -9.16 6.60 -3.37
N SER A 207 -9.06 7.49 -2.40
CA SER A 207 -9.55 8.87 -2.51
C SER A 207 -8.57 9.94 -2.06
N ALA A 208 -7.44 9.55 -1.49
CA ALA A 208 -6.44 10.49 -0.98
C ALA A 208 -5.12 10.40 -1.77
N SER A 209 -4.41 11.51 -1.82
CA SER A 209 -3.05 11.58 -2.34
C SER A 209 -2.19 12.50 -1.47
N VAL A 210 -0.91 12.17 -1.34
CA VAL A 210 0.07 12.97 -0.59
C VAL A 210 1.34 13.12 -1.42
N GLU A 211 1.73 14.35 -1.69
CA GLU A 211 3.00 14.69 -2.34
C GLU A 211 4.03 15.12 -1.28
N ASN A 212 5.25 14.61 -1.41
CA ASN A 212 6.40 15.03 -0.61
C ASN A 212 7.61 15.24 -1.53
N LYS A 213 8.22 16.42 -1.48
CA LYS A 213 9.38 16.78 -2.29
C LYS A 213 10.34 17.63 -1.50
N GLY A 214 11.63 17.51 -1.78
CA GLY A 214 12.64 18.25 -1.06
C GLY A 214 14.05 18.04 -1.59
N PHE A 215 14.98 18.73 -0.94
CA PHE A 215 16.41 18.59 -1.16
C PHE A 215 17.06 17.97 0.07
N GLU A 216 18.00 17.07 -0.17
CA GLU A 216 18.84 16.48 0.87
C GLU A 216 20.29 16.74 0.53
N PHE A 217 21.07 17.16 1.53
CA PHE A 217 22.50 17.37 1.42
C PHE A 217 23.21 16.55 2.47
N THR A 218 24.17 15.75 2.02
CA THR A 218 25.00 14.95 2.92
C THR A 218 26.46 15.31 2.73
N VAL A 219 27.16 15.60 3.81
CA VAL A 219 28.61 15.85 3.82
C VAL A 219 29.27 14.82 4.73
N GLY A 220 30.28 14.14 4.23
CA GLY A 220 31.06 13.17 4.97
C GLY A 220 32.54 13.55 5.00
N TYR A 221 33.21 13.35 6.15
CA TYR A 221 34.65 13.46 6.27
C TYR A 221 35.24 12.19 6.82
N ARG A 222 36.29 11.67 6.17
CA ARG A 222 37.00 10.47 6.61
C ARG A 222 38.50 10.78 6.71
N ASN A 223 39.07 10.54 7.87
CA ASN A 223 40.51 10.59 8.08
C ASN A 223 41.00 9.26 8.65
N ASN A 224 42.09 8.74 8.12
CA ASN A 224 42.77 7.58 8.67
C ASN A 224 43.91 8.09 9.57
N TRP A 225 43.71 8.03 10.88
CA TRP A 225 44.79 8.23 11.82
C TRP A 225 45.70 6.99 11.80
N LYS A 226 46.97 7.18 11.47
CA LYS A 226 48.00 6.17 11.59
C LYS A 226 48.59 6.24 12.98
#